data_58cbd99b3ac2f091b2c3f4cfc55e8f86
#
_entry.id   58cbd99b3ac2f091b2c3f4cfc55e8f86
#
_cell.length_a   1.000
_cell.length_b   1.000
_cell.length_c   1.000
_cell.angle_alpha   90.00
_cell.angle_beta   90.00
_cell.angle_gamma   90.00
#
_symmetry.space_group_name_H-M   'P 1'
#
loop_
_entity.id
_entity.type
_entity.pdbx_description
1 polymer ?
#
loop_
_entity_poly.entity_id
_entity_poly.type
_entity_poly.pdbx_seq_one_letter_code
_entity_poly.pdbx_strand_id
1 'polypeptide(L)'
;MSDIAPAALDRESPPPAPFRMLLVSCLAAAIGLVAGIVAFALYKLIGLFTNLFFFHRWSTDFTSAQHNHLGWIVIVVPVIGGLVVGVMAKYGTSKIKGHGIPEAMEAVLFNRSRIAPRVAILKPISAAIAIGTGGPFGAEGPIIQTGGAIGSLVGQAFHTTAVERKVLLACGAAAGMSATFNTPIAGVILAIELLLFEFKSRSFIPLVIASTLATAVHMQLLGAGPMFKVSAMDFDIPRGLPFYLVLGLICGLAAVGFSKLLYWVEDQFEKLPVNEMWWPAIGALGLGIIGFFVPRVLGVGYDTIGDILNGQLAWKILLVVMLAKAAALAVSLGSGTSGGLLAPCFMWSAAMGGIFAMVANHFLPGAHLSPGAFALVAMGAVFAAASRATFTFIIFAFEITRDYNSVLPLMLVSVIADGIAMLLMPNSSIMTEKLARRGLHVHQDYEADVLSQARVGDTMEKELPAIPAGTTVGALAERIAQHDPVVARHEALLILDDGGMMAGIITRGDLLRALDKDSSGAMTVQQAGSTRLVVTYPDELVSEAASKMLRYDIGRLPVVERADQRKAVGYLGRSGVMAARLRRFQDEYVREPGWFPRKASLNVSGLK
;
A
#
# COMPACT_ATOMS: atom_id res chain seq x y z
N MET A 1 1.22 49.42 25.37
CA MET A 1 0.54 48.36 24.65
C MET A 1 0.64 48.72 23.18
N SER A 2 1.69 48.33 22.54
CA SER A 2 1.92 48.53 21.11
C SER A 2 2.25 47.18 20.49
N ASP A 3 1.53 46.86 19.45
CA ASP A 3 1.48 45.68 18.63
C ASP A 3 2.85 45.05 18.37
N ILE A 4 3.12 43.95 19.05
CA ILE A 4 4.11 42.97 18.59
C ILE A 4 3.32 41.90 17.83
N ALA A 5 3.05 42.12 16.56
CA ALA A 5 2.56 41.13 15.66
C ALA A 5 3.63 40.04 15.48
N PRO A 6 3.31 38.75 15.60
CA PRO A 6 4.26 37.68 15.33
C PRO A 6 4.56 37.64 13.83
N ALA A 7 5.76 38.01 13.44
CA ALA A 7 6.23 38.12 12.05
C ALA A 7 6.34 36.81 11.27
N ALA A 8 5.69 35.72 11.69
CA ALA A 8 5.76 34.42 11.07
C ALA A 8 4.41 33.79 10.69
N LEU A 9 3.29 34.51 10.85
CA LEU A 9 1.95 34.02 10.49
C LEU A 9 1.33 34.74 9.29
N ASP A 10 2.03 35.67 8.65
CA ASP A 10 1.54 36.46 7.51
C ASP A 10 1.75 35.83 6.15
N ARG A 11 1.59 34.50 6.04
CA ARG A 11 0.99 33.94 4.83
C ARG A 11 -0.37 33.45 5.25
N GLU A 12 -1.40 34.25 5.01
CA GLU A 12 -2.78 33.79 5.04
C GLU A 12 -2.87 32.53 4.16
N SER A 13 -2.68 31.38 4.82
CA SER A 13 -2.96 30.11 4.15
C SER A 13 -4.44 30.14 3.78
N PRO A 14 -4.79 29.89 2.52
CA PRO A 14 -6.19 29.92 2.10
C PRO A 14 -7.01 28.99 3.01
N PRO A 15 -8.22 29.39 3.42
CA PRO A 15 -9.05 28.61 4.31
C PRO A 15 -9.25 27.20 3.73
N PRO A 16 -9.31 26.15 4.56
CA PRO A 16 -9.47 24.78 4.10
C PRO A 16 -10.71 24.65 3.23
N ALA A 17 -10.55 24.15 2.02
CA ALA A 17 -11.64 24.04 1.06
C ALA A 17 -12.58 22.89 1.47
N PRO A 18 -13.90 23.09 1.51
CA PRO A 18 -14.83 22.02 1.84
C PRO A 18 -14.81 20.92 0.79
N PHE A 19 -14.99 19.66 1.22
CA PHE A 19 -15.09 18.49 0.34
C PHE A 19 -16.37 18.57 -0.51
N ARG A 20 -16.24 18.46 -1.83
CA ARG A 20 -17.35 18.60 -2.79
C ARG A 20 -17.96 17.24 -3.11
N MET A 21 -18.79 16.71 -2.20
CA MET A 21 -19.39 15.38 -2.29
C MET A 21 -20.04 15.12 -3.66
N LEU A 22 -20.91 16.01 -4.13
CA LEU A 22 -21.64 15.82 -5.38
C LEU A 22 -20.67 15.75 -6.59
N LEU A 23 -19.71 16.68 -6.66
CA LEU A 23 -18.73 16.67 -7.76
C LEU A 23 -17.91 15.39 -7.75
N VAL A 24 -17.37 15.00 -6.57
CA VAL A 24 -16.55 13.79 -6.44
C VAL A 24 -17.35 12.54 -6.80
N SER A 25 -18.64 12.48 -6.42
CA SER A 25 -19.53 11.36 -6.78
C SER A 25 -19.83 11.31 -8.27
N CYS A 26 -20.05 12.44 -8.94
CA CYS A 26 -20.22 12.49 -10.39
C CYS A 26 -18.94 12.07 -11.13
N LEU A 27 -17.77 12.53 -10.67
CA LEU A 27 -16.49 12.11 -11.23
C LEU A 27 -16.24 10.62 -10.99
N ALA A 28 -16.59 10.10 -9.81
CA ALA A 28 -16.49 8.69 -9.46
C ALA A 28 -17.37 7.82 -10.37
N ALA A 29 -18.56 8.28 -10.70
CA ALA A 29 -19.44 7.61 -11.67
C ALA A 29 -18.78 7.48 -13.05
N ALA A 30 -18.22 8.58 -13.57
CA ALA A 30 -17.50 8.57 -14.83
C ALA A 30 -16.25 7.67 -14.79
N ILE A 31 -15.49 7.73 -13.70
CA ILE A 31 -14.32 6.85 -13.46
C ILE A 31 -14.75 5.38 -13.46
N GLY A 32 -15.87 5.04 -12.80
CA GLY A 32 -16.39 3.67 -12.75
C GLY A 32 -16.69 3.12 -14.15
N LEU A 33 -17.38 3.89 -14.98
CA LEU A 33 -17.68 3.50 -16.37
C LEU A 33 -16.39 3.30 -17.19
N VAL A 34 -15.47 4.27 -17.14
CA VAL A 34 -14.20 4.20 -17.87
C VAL A 34 -13.34 3.02 -17.39
N ALA A 35 -13.22 2.82 -16.08
CA ALA A 35 -12.45 1.71 -15.50
C ALA A 35 -13.05 0.35 -15.90
N GLY A 36 -14.39 0.25 -15.97
CA GLY A 36 -15.08 -0.94 -16.47
C GLY A 36 -14.71 -1.27 -17.91
N ILE A 37 -14.72 -0.27 -18.81
CA ILE A 37 -14.32 -0.42 -20.22
C ILE A 37 -12.84 -0.81 -20.32
N VAL A 38 -11.97 -0.19 -19.53
CA VAL A 38 -10.51 -0.48 -19.53
C VAL A 38 -10.24 -1.90 -19.01
N ALA A 39 -10.99 -2.37 -18.01
CA ALA A 39 -10.89 -3.76 -17.53
C ALA A 39 -11.29 -4.75 -18.63
N PHE A 40 -12.37 -4.49 -19.34
CA PHE A 40 -12.76 -5.28 -20.51
C PHE A 40 -11.70 -5.26 -21.62
N ALA A 41 -11.14 -4.10 -21.94
CA ALA A 41 -10.07 -3.98 -22.92
C ALA A 41 -8.82 -4.76 -22.51
N LEU A 42 -8.44 -4.71 -21.23
CA LEU A 42 -7.32 -5.51 -20.69
C LEU A 42 -7.59 -7.01 -20.84
N TYR A 43 -8.79 -7.46 -20.50
CA TYR A 43 -9.19 -8.87 -20.67
C TYR A 43 -9.08 -9.32 -22.15
N LYS A 44 -9.56 -8.50 -23.09
CA LYS A 44 -9.45 -8.76 -24.53
C LYS A 44 -8.00 -8.73 -25.03
N LEU A 45 -7.16 -7.82 -24.52
CA LEU A 45 -5.73 -7.77 -24.84
C LEU A 45 -4.98 -9.02 -24.35
N ILE A 46 -5.27 -9.52 -23.15
CA ILE A 46 -4.70 -10.77 -22.63
C ILE A 46 -5.08 -11.92 -23.58
N GLY A 47 -6.36 -12.03 -23.95
CA GLY A 47 -6.83 -13.01 -24.92
C GLY A 47 -6.12 -12.91 -26.27
N LEU A 48 -5.97 -11.69 -26.81
CA LEU A 48 -5.28 -11.44 -28.07
C LEU A 48 -3.81 -11.93 -28.02
N PHE A 49 -3.05 -11.54 -27.00
CA PHE A 49 -1.66 -11.95 -26.89
C PHE A 49 -1.53 -13.47 -26.64
N THR A 50 -2.40 -14.08 -25.82
CA THR A 50 -2.41 -15.53 -25.63
C THR A 50 -2.68 -16.26 -26.95
N ASN A 51 -3.69 -15.84 -27.70
CA ASN A 51 -4.01 -16.46 -28.99
C ASN A 51 -2.89 -16.27 -30.02
N LEU A 52 -2.26 -15.09 -30.05
CA LEU A 52 -1.19 -14.80 -31.01
C LEU A 52 0.06 -15.66 -30.72
N PHE A 53 0.50 -15.71 -29.46
CA PHE A 53 1.76 -16.38 -29.10
C PHE A 53 1.66 -17.88 -28.94
N PHE A 54 0.52 -18.42 -28.47
CA PHE A 54 0.36 -19.86 -28.22
C PHE A 54 -0.39 -20.61 -29.30
N PHE A 55 -1.30 -19.93 -30.03
CA PHE A 55 -2.20 -20.58 -30.99
C PHE A 55 -2.09 -20.01 -32.41
N HIS A 56 -1.20 -19.03 -32.65
CA HIS A 56 -0.96 -18.39 -33.95
C HIS A 56 -2.22 -17.89 -34.66
N ARG A 57 -3.20 -17.43 -33.87
CA ARG A 57 -4.47 -16.93 -34.40
C ARG A 57 -4.79 -15.52 -33.90
N TRP A 58 -5.46 -14.75 -34.75
CA TRP A 58 -5.87 -13.39 -34.43
C TRP A 58 -7.26 -13.41 -33.82
N SER A 59 -7.36 -13.64 -32.50
CA SER A 59 -8.61 -13.63 -31.72
C SER A 59 -8.40 -12.95 -30.38
N THR A 60 -9.41 -12.25 -29.88
CA THR A 60 -9.43 -11.63 -28.55
C THR A 60 -10.15 -12.47 -27.49
N ASP A 61 -10.57 -13.68 -27.85
CA ASP A 61 -11.25 -14.57 -26.92
C ASP A 61 -10.28 -15.10 -25.89
N PHE A 62 -10.73 -15.11 -24.64
CA PHE A 62 -9.90 -15.62 -23.55
C PHE A 62 -9.70 -17.12 -23.70
N THR A 63 -8.44 -17.53 -23.88
CA THR A 63 -8.06 -18.93 -24.08
C THR A 63 -6.97 -19.27 -23.08
N SER A 64 -7.03 -20.47 -22.52
CA SER A 64 -6.00 -20.95 -21.60
C SER A 64 -4.75 -21.42 -22.34
N ALA A 65 -3.59 -20.91 -21.92
CA ALA A 65 -2.31 -21.31 -22.47
C ALA A 65 -1.94 -22.78 -22.15
N GLN A 66 -2.63 -23.44 -21.21
CA GLN A 66 -2.37 -24.85 -20.85
C GLN A 66 -2.60 -25.82 -22.00
N HIS A 67 -3.48 -25.49 -22.96
CA HIS A 67 -3.82 -26.33 -24.10
C HIS A 67 -2.94 -26.06 -25.34
N ASN A 68 -1.78 -25.45 -25.16
CA ASN A 68 -0.85 -25.17 -26.26
C ASN A 68 -0.22 -26.46 -26.82
N HIS A 69 0.22 -26.41 -28.07
CA HIS A 69 0.90 -27.50 -28.77
C HIS A 69 2.31 -27.10 -29.24
N LEU A 70 2.93 -26.11 -28.62
CA LEU A 70 4.22 -25.55 -29.05
C LEU A 70 5.44 -26.42 -28.73
N GLY A 71 5.26 -27.47 -27.92
CA GLY A 71 6.38 -28.29 -27.45
C GLY A 71 7.43 -27.47 -26.70
N TRP A 72 8.71 -27.62 -27.05
CA TRP A 72 9.80 -26.90 -26.37
C TRP A 72 9.81 -25.38 -26.61
N ILE A 73 9.12 -24.89 -27.65
CA ILE A 73 9.01 -23.47 -27.97
C ILE A 73 8.28 -22.71 -26.83
N VAL A 74 7.46 -23.40 -26.06
CA VAL A 74 6.78 -22.84 -24.87
C VAL A 74 7.75 -22.21 -23.87
N ILE A 75 9.02 -22.66 -23.85
CA ILE A 75 10.07 -22.10 -22.98
C ILE A 75 10.46 -20.67 -23.44
N VAL A 76 10.46 -20.42 -24.75
CA VAL A 76 10.92 -19.16 -25.36
C VAL A 76 9.83 -18.09 -25.31
N VAL A 77 8.56 -18.46 -25.41
CA VAL A 77 7.43 -17.52 -25.46
C VAL A 77 7.41 -16.55 -24.25
N PRO A 78 7.50 -17.00 -22.99
CA PRO A 78 7.57 -16.09 -21.84
C PRO A 78 8.81 -15.20 -21.86
N VAL A 79 9.94 -15.68 -22.38
CA VAL A 79 11.20 -14.89 -22.46
C VAL A 79 11.01 -13.68 -23.37
N ILE A 80 10.33 -13.84 -24.51
CA ILE A 80 9.99 -12.73 -25.40
C ILE A 80 9.15 -11.68 -24.65
N GLY A 81 8.09 -12.13 -23.94
CA GLY A 81 7.27 -11.26 -23.11
C GLY A 81 8.06 -10.53 -22.04
N GLY A 82 8.93 -11.25 -21.33
CA GLY A 82 9.82 -10.67 -20.30
C GLY A 82 10.78 -9.61 -20.86
N LEU A 83 11.35 -9.84 -22.05
CA LEU A 83 12.18 -8.85 -22.74
C LEU A 83 11.41 -7.57 -23.06
N VAL A 84 10.21 -7.70 -23.65
CA VAL A 84 9.37 -6.55 -23.98
C VAL A 84 9.02 -5.76 -22.73
N VAL A 85 8.61 -6.43 -21.66
CA VAL A 85 8.29 -5.77 -20.37
C VAL A 85 9.53 -5.10 -19.77
N GLY A 86 10.70 -5.72 -19.84
CA GLY A 86 11.96 -5.15 -19.38
C GLY A 86 12.32 -3.86 -20.12
N VAL A 87 12.18 -3.85 -21.46
CA VAL A 87 12.35 -2.66 -22.31
C VAL A 87 11.34 -1.57 -21.94
N MET A 88 10.07 -1.92 -21.79
CA MET A 88 9.01 -0.97 -21.37
C MET A 88 9.30 -0.37 -19.99
N ALA A 89 9.83 -1.16 -19.05
CA ALA A 89 10.19 -0.67 -17.72
C ALA A 89 11.38 0.28 -17.75
N LYS A 90 12.38 0.02 -18.59
CA LYS A 90 13.59 0.85 -18.71
C LYS A 90 13.33 2.17 -19.43
N TYR A 91 12.65 2.15 -20.57
CA TYR A 91 12.45 3.33 -21.43
C TYR A 91 11.11 4.03 -21.22
N GLY A 92 10.11 3.34 -20.66
CA GLY A 92 8.81 3.91 -20.36
C GLY A 92 8.70 4.43 -18.92
N THR A 93 8.50 3.54 -17.97
CA THR A 93 8.46 3.87 -16.54
C THR A 93 8.71 2.61 -15.69
N SER A 94 9.56 2.74 -14.67
CA SER A 94 9.82 1.66 -13.70
C SER A 94 8.60 1.30 -12.84
N LYS A 95 7.61 2.17 -12.74
CA LYS A 95 6.36 1.96 -11.96
C LYS A 95 5.44 0.87 -12.56
N ILE A 96 5.77 0.29 -13.72
CA ILE A 96 5.04 -0.87 -14.26
C ILE A 96 5.54 -2.20 -13.67
N LYS A 97 6.72 -2.25 -13.03
CA LYS A 97 7.26 -3.45 -12.39
C LYS A 97 6.40 -3.89 -11.20
N GLY A 98 6.34 -5.21 -10.96
CA GLY A 98 5.64 -5.78 -9.83
C GLY A 98 4.12 -5.82 -9.99
N HIS A 99 3.41 -6.07 -8.88
CA HIS A 99 1.97 -6.33 -8.91
C HIS A 99 1.08 -5.08 -8.84
N GLY A 100 1.64 -3.90 -8.64
CA GLY A 100 0.93 -2.63 -8.82
C GLY A 100 0.20 -2.07 -7.59
N ILE A 101 -0.15 -2.88 -6.61
CA ILE A 101 -0.84 -2.41 -5.39
C ILE A 101 0.08 -1.54 -4.53
N PRO A 102 1.35 -1.92 -4.24
CA PRO A 102 2.27 -1.07 -3.50
C PRO A 102 2.50 0.30 -4.14
N GLU A 103 2.54 0.36 -5.48
CA GLU A 103 2.70 1.61 -6.23
C GLU A 103 1.46 2.51 -6.07
N ALA A 104 0.26 1.93 -6.02
CA ALA A 104 -0.97 2.67 -5.73
C ALA A 104 -1.00 3.16 -4.27
N MET A 105 -0.58 2.33 -3.31
CA MET A 105 -0.42 2.70 -1.89
C MET A 105 0.59 3.84 -1.72
N GLU A 106 1.76 3.75 -2.37
CA GLU A 106 2.78 4.81 -2.36
C GLU A 106 2.23 6.14 -2.88
N ALA A 107 1.46 6.09 -3.99
CA ALA A 107 0.85 7.28 -4.55
C ALA A 107 -0.15 7.93 -3.58
N VAL A 108 -0.96 7.12 -2.88
CA VAL A 108 -1.95 7.60 -1.91
C VAL A 108 -1.30 8.19 -0.68
N LEU A 109 -0.32 7.49 -0.11
CA LEU A 109 0.25 7.84 1.20
C LEU A 109 1.32 8.94 1.12
N PHE A 110 2.15 8.92 0.06
CA PHE A 110 3.36 9.74 0.01
C PHE A 110 3.39 10.72 -1.17
N ASN A 111 2.61 10.51 -2.25
CA ASN A 111 2.68 11.31 -3.47
C ASN A 111 1.43 12.17 -3.70
N ARG A 112 0.71 12.57 -2.65
CA ARG A 112 -0.54 13.37 -2.73
C ARG A 112 -1.54 12.79 -3.74
N SER A 113 -1.58 11.47 -3.87
CA SER A 113 -2.42 10.71 -4.82
C SER A 113 -2.19 11.07 -6.29
N ARG A 114 -0.96 11.44 -6.67
CA ARG A 114 -0.59 11.73 -8.06
C ARG A 114 0.10 10.52 -8.70
N ILE A 115 -0.46 10.08 -9.82
CA ILE A 115 0.12 9.03 -10.66
C ILE A 115 0.39 9.63 -12.05
N ALA A 116 1.56 9.31 -12.62
CA ALA A 116 1.93 9.82 -13.93
C ALA A 116 1.06 9.21 -15.05
N PRO A 117 0.65 9.98 -16.08
CA PRO A 117 -0.20 9.48 -17.17
C PRO A 117 0.37 8.25 -17.89
N ARG A 118 1.70 8.16 -18.01
CA ARG A 118 2.38 7.01 -18.64
C ARG A 118 2.05 5.68 -17.96
N VAL A 119 1.80 5.68 -16.64
CA VAL A 119 1.45 4.47 -15.88
C VAL A 119 0.09 3.93 -16.30
N ALA A 120 -0.91 4.82 -16.51
CA ALA A 120 -2.26 4.42 -16.90
C ALA A 120 -2.30 3.66 -18.24
N ILE A 121 -1.34 3.92 -19.14
CA ILE A 121 -1.25 3.29 -20.47
C ILE A 121 -0.29 2.10 -20.44
N LEU A 122 0.92 2.28 -19.88
CA LEU A 122 1.97 1.26 -19.98
C LEU A 122 1.72 0.07 -19.05
N LYS A 123 1.06 0.28 -17.89
CA LYS A 123 0.78 -0.82 -16.95
C LYS A 123 -0.16 -1.89 -17.54
N PRO A 124 -1.35 -1.56 -18.08
CA PRO A 124 -2.23 -2.57 -18.65
C PRO A 124 -1.60 -3.26 -19.87
N ILE A 125 -0.88 -2.52 -20.74
CA ILE A 125 -0.23 -3.11 -21.90
C ILE A 125 0.88 -4.07 -21.49
N SER A 126 1.77 -3.67 -20.58
CA SER A 126 2.85 -4.53 -20.09
C SER A 126 2.33 -5.79 -19.39
N ALA A 127 1.24 -5.67 -18.63
CA ALA A 127 0.60 -6.80 -17.98
C ALA A 127 -0.08 -7.74 -18.99
N ALA A 128 -0.77 -7.18 -19.99
CA ALA A 128 -1.38 -7.99 -21.05
C ALA A 128 -0.34 -8.81 -21.83
N ILE A 129 0.81 -8.20 -22.16
CA ILE A 129 1.93 -8.89 -22.81
C ILE A 129 2.51 -9.96 -21.89
N ALA A 130 2.82 -9.62 -20.62
CA ALA A 130 3.38 -10.56 -19.66
C ALA A 130 2.47 -11.78 -19.47
N ILE A 131 1.18 -11.56 -19.24
CA ILE A 131 0.19 -12.64 -19.02
C ILE A 131 -0.05 -13.42 -20.31
N GLY A 132 -0.24 -12.72 -21.43
CA GLY A 132 -0.52 -13.30 -22.73
C GLY A 132 0.62 -14.13 -23.30
N THR A 133 1.86 -13.89 -22.87
CA THR A 133 3.02 -14.74 -23.20
C THR A 133 3.28 -15.85 -22.16
N GLY A 134 2.30 -16.14 -21.30
CA GLY A 134 2.35 -17.27 -20.35
C GLY A 134 2.72 -16.86 -18.92
N GLY A 135 2.94 -15.59 -18.64
CA GLY A 135 3.22 -15.11 -17.29
C GLY A 135 2.19 -15.60 -16.27
N PRO A 136 2.62 -16.18 -15.13
CA PRO A 136 1.74 -16.84 -14.16
C PRO A 136 1.03 -15.80 -13.28
N PHE A 137 0.43 -14.78 -13.89
CA PHE A 137 -0.07 -13.60 -13.21
C PHE A 137 -1.57 -13.41 -13.42
N GLY A 138 -2.22 -12.74 -12.47
CA GLY A 138 -3.57 -12.24 -12.63
C GLY A 138 -3.61 -10.82 -13.23
N ALA A 139 -4.78 -10.42 -13.69
CA ALA A 139 -5.03 -9.07 -14.21
C ALA A 139 -5.27 -8.02 -13.09
N GLU A 140 -5.44 -8.45 -11.84
CA GLU A 140 -6.00 -7.68 -10.73
C GLU A 140 -5.13 -6.51 -10.31
N GLY A 141 -3.86 -6.77 -10.00
CA GLY A 141 -2.93 -5.73 -9.61
C GLY A 141 -2.76 -4.65 -10.68
N PRO A 142 -2.50 -5.03 -11.93
CA PRO A 142 -2.48 -4.11 -13.06
C PRO A 142 -3.74 -3.28 -13.21
N ILE A 143 -4.93 -3.85 -13.05
CA ILE A 143 -6.18 -3.09 -13.21
C ILE A 143 -6.46 -2.17 -12.02
N ILE A 144 -6.11 -2.58 -10.79
CA ILE A 144 -6.19 -1.72 -9.60
C ILE A 144 -5.29 -0.48 -9.78
N GLN A 145 -4.04 -0.68 -10.21
CA GLN A 145 -3.11 0.41 -10.47
C GLN A 145 -3.57 1.28 -11.65
N THR A 146 -4.07 0.69 -12.74
CA THR A 146 -4.57 1.42 -13.91
C THR A 146 -5.83 2.21 -13.59
N GLY A 147 -6.81 1.59 -12.93
CA GLY A 147 -8.02 2.28 -12.46
C GLY A 147 -7.68 3.40 -11.49
N GLY A 148 -6.78 3.14 -10.52
CA GLY A 148 -6.26 4.16 -9.61
C GLY A 148 -5.57 5.30 -10.35
N ALA A 149 -4.79 5.00 -11.40
CA ALA A 149 -4.16 6.01 -12.24
C ALA A 149 -5.22 6.86 -12.98
N ILE A 150 -6.26 6.26 -13.54
CA ILE A 150 -7.37 6.99 -14.17
C ILE A 150 -8.05 7.92 -13.14
N GLY A 151 -8.39 7.42 -11.95
CA GLY A 151 -8.97 8.23 -10.89
C GLY A 151 -8.06 9.39 -10.46
N SER A 152 -6.75 9.12 -10.32
CA SER A 152 -5.74 10.14 -10.05
C SER A 152 -5.66 11.20 -11.14
N LEU A 153 -5.67 10.80 -12.43
CA LEU A 153 -5.60 11.71 -13.58
C LEU A 153 -6.84 12.60 -13.67
N VAL A 154 -8.03 12.04 -13.43
CA VAL A 154 -9.27 12.83 -13.34
C VAL A 154 -9.13 13.86 -12.20
N GLY A 155 -8.65 13.46 -11.04
CA GLY A 155 -8.39 14.37 -9.92
C GLY A 155 -7.34 15.44 -10.24
N GLN A 156 -6.33 15.13 -11.06
CA GLN A 156 -5.32 16.10 -11.51
C GLN A 156 -5.85 17.06 -12.62
N ALA A 157 -6.77 16.59 -13.44
CA ALA A 157 -7.36 17.40 -14.51
C ALA A 157 -8.27 18.51 -13.96
N PHE A 158 -8.97 18.23 -12.86
CA PHE A 158 -9.85 19.18 -12.19
C PHE A 158 -9.16 19.86 -11.01
N HIS A 159 -9.67 21.01 -10.56
CA HIS A 159 -9.17 21.71 -9.37
C HIS A 159 -9.65 20.96 -8.11
N THR A 160 -8.90 19.96 -7.67
CA THR A 160 -9.26 19.13 -6.52
C THR A 160 -8.30 19.34 -5.35
N THR A 161 -8.76 19.05 -4.15
CA THR A 161 -7.89 18.90 -2.98
C THR A 161 -7.17 17.54 -3.03
N ALA A 162 -6.09 17.40 -2.26
CA ALA A 162 -5.41 16.10 -2.14
C ALA A 162 -6.35 15.00 -1.61
N VAL A 163 -7.26 15.36 -0.69
CA VAL A 163 -8.29 14.43 -0.16
C VAL A 163 -9.29 14.03 -1.23
N GLU A 164 -9.81 14.97 -2.04
CA GLU A 164 -10.72 14.65 -3.15
C GLU A 164 -10.03 13.73 -4.17
N ARG A 165 -8.75 13.99 -4.50
CA ARG A 165 -7.96 13.17 -5.42
C ARG A 165 -7.65 11.79 -4.84
N LYS A 166 -7.37 11.68 -3.52
CA LYS A 166 -7.21 10.42 -2.81
C LYS A 166 -8.45 9.53 -2.99
N VAL A 167 -9.65 10.09 -2.78
CA VAL A 167 -10.92 9.38 -2.96
C VAL A 167 -11.11 8.97 -4.43
N LEU A 168 -10.86 9.86 -5.40
CA LEU A 168 -11.00 9.54 -6.83
C LEU A 168 -10.03 8.43 -7.29
N LEU A 169 -8.77 8.43 -6.80
CA LEU A 169 -7.82 7.35 -7.06
C LEU A 169 -8.37 6.02 -6.53
N ALA A 170 -8.84 6.00 -5.27
CA ALA A 170 -9.43 4.83 -4.65
C ALA A 170 -10.69 4.34 -5.39
N CYS A 171 -11.54 5.26 -5.88
CA CYS A 171 -12.70 4.95 -6.73
C CYS A 171 -12.28 4.21 -8.01
N GLY A 172 -11.22 4.68 -8.67
CA GLY A 172 -10.71 4.02 -9.86
C GLY A 172 -10.15 2.63 -9.59
N ALA A 173 -9.43 2.46 -8.49
CA ALA A 173 -8.89 1.17 -8.04
C ALA A 173 -10.00 0.17 -7.69
N ALA A 174 -11.01 0.60 -6.91
CA ALA A 174 -12.20 -0.20 -6.57
C ALA A 174 -12.95 -0.61 -7.83
N ALA A 175 -13.21 0.33 -8.74
CA ALA A 175 -13.88 0.10 -10.00
C ALA A 175 -13.13 -0.91 -10.88
N GLY A 176 -11.79 -0.81 -10.96
CA GLY A 176 -10.97 -1.76 -11.70
C GLY A 176 -11.12 -3.19 -11.17
N MET A 177 -11.02 -3.38 -9.84
CA MET A 177 -11.22 -4.70 -9.22
C MET A 177 -12.63 -5.24 -9.47
N SER A 178 -13.64 -4.41 -9.22
CA SER A 178 -15.05 -4.78 -9.36
C SER A 178 -15.41 -5.18 -10.80
N ALA A 179 -14.87 -4.46 -11.77
CA ALA A 179 -15.07 -4.75 -13.18
C ALA A 179 -14.36 -6.03 -13.65
N THR A 180 -13.26 -6.42 -13.01
CA THR A 180 -12.52 -7.63 -13.39
C THR A 180 -13.22 -8.89 -12.90
N PHE A 181 -13.75 -8.87 -11.68
CA PHE A 181 -14.24 -10.07 -11.00
C PHE A 181 -15.74 -10.12 -10.76
N ASN A 182 -16.47 -9.07 -11.13
CA ASN A 182 -17.88 -8.95 -10.76
C ASN A 182 -18.10 -8.95 -9.24
N THR A 183 -17.22 -8.24 -8.51
CA THR A 183 -17.16 -8.20 -7.03
C THR A 183 -17.26 -6.76 -6.51
N PRO A 184 -18.46 -6.15 -6.55
CA PRO A 184 -18.63 -4.75 -6.18
C PRO A 184 -18.31 -4.44 -4.72
N ILE A 185 -18.68 -5.32 -3.78
CA ILE A 185 -18.48 -5.09 -2.35
C ILE A 185 -16.99 -5.23 -2.01
N ALA A 186 -16.35 -6.31 -2.46
CA ALA A 186 -14.92 -6.54 -2.21
C ALA A 186 -14.04 -5.43 -2.82
N GLY A 187 -14.41 -4.89 -3.98
CA GLY A 187 -13.69 -3.76 -4.58
C GLY A 187 -13.73 -2.50 -3.72
N VAL A 188 -14.90 -2.18 -3.12
CA VAL A 188 -15.04 -1.06 -2.17
C VAL A 188 -14.20 -1.29 -0.92
N ILE A 189 -14.31 -2.48 -0.32
CA ILE A 189 -13.60 -2.82 0.91
C ILE A 189 -12.09 -2.83 0.70
N LEU A 190 -11.61 -3.37 -0.44
CA LEU A 190 -10.19 -3.34 -0.80
C LEU A 190 -9.64 -1.91 -0.85
N ALA A 191 -10.39 -1.00 -1.46
CA ALA A 191 -9.97 0.39 -1.53
C ALA A 191 -9.92 1.06 -0.14
N ILE A 192 -10.79 0.65 0.78
CA ILE A 192 -10.79 1.12 2.17
C ILE A 192 -9.59 0.52 2.93
N GLU A 193 -9.40 -0.80 2.88
CA GLU A 193 -8.37 -1.49 3.67
C GLU A 193 -6.95 -1.26 3.15
N LEU A 194 -6.73 -1.21 1.82
CA LEU A 194 -5.39 -1.14 1.24
C LEU A 194 -4.98 0.24 0.72
N LEU A 195 -5.92 1.16 0.47
CA LEU A 195 -5.58 2.44 -0.14
C LEU A 195 -5.94 3.63 0.73
N LEU A 196 -7.15 3.67 1.27
CA LEU A 196 -7.62 4.82 2.04
C LEU A 196 -7.21 4.78 3.50
N PHE A 197 -7.22 3.59 4.10
CA PHE A 197 -7.03 3.38 5.54
C PHE A 197 -8.01 4.22 6.38
N GLU A 198 -9.19 4.55 5.82
CA GLU A 198 -10.25 5.29 6.50
C GLU A 198 -11.62 4.81 6.04
N PHE A 199 -12.57 4.74 6.98
CA PHE A 199 -13.97 4.48 6.71
C PHE A 199 -14.80 5.73 7.03
N LYS A 200 -15.00 6.60 6.02
CA LYS A 200 -15.76 7.85 6.16
C LYS A 200 -16.79 7.96 5.04
N SER A 201 -17.96 8.53 5.34
CA SER A 201 -19.05 8.70 4.35
C SER A 201 -18.60 9.44 3.09
N ARG A 202 -17.68 10.41 3.22
CA ARG A 202 -17.12 11.17 2.10
C ARG A 202 -16.34 10.31 1.10
N SER A 203 -15.76 9.20 1.57
CA SER A 203 -15.01 8.25 0.74
C SER A 203 -15.92 7.11 0.30
N PHE A 204 -16.76 6.59 1.19
CA PHE A 204 -17.60 5.42 0.96
C PHE A 204 -18.63 5.62 -0.16
N ILE A 205 -19.35 6.76 -0.17
CA ILE A 205 -20.38 7.04 -1.18
C ILE A 205 -19.82 7.04 -2.61
N PRO A 206 -18.73 7.81 -2.93
CA PRO A 206 -18.15 7.78 -4.26
C PRO A 206 -17.58 6.39 -4.64
N LEU A 207 -16.98 5.64 -3.67
CA LEU A 207 -16.47 4.30 -3.90
C LEU A 207 -17.58 3.34 -4.35
N VAL A 208 -18.71 3.33 -3.64
CA VAL A 208 -19.86 2.47 -3.99
C VAL A 208 -20.38 2.81 -5.38
N ILE A 209 -20.52 4.10 -5.72
CA ILE A 209 -20.98 4.54 -7.03
C ILE A 209 -20.04 4.04 -8.13
N ALA A 210 -18.72 4.25 -7.98
CA ALA A 210 -17.75 3.84 -8.99
C ALA A 210 -17.71 2.31 -9.16
N SER A 211 -17.70 1.56 -8.06
CA SER A 211 -17.69 0.11 -8.05
C SER A 211 -18.94 -0.50 -8.69
N THR A 212 -20.12 0.02 -8.34
CA THR A 212 -21.40 -0.46 -8.87
C THR A 212 -21.49 -0.23 -10.38
N LEU A 213 -21.14 0.96 -10.86
CA LEU A 213 -21.17 1.26 -12.29
C LEU A 213 -20.14 0.44 -13.07
N ALA A 214 -18.96 0.22 -12.54
CA ALA A 214 -17.95 -0.65 -13.15
C ALA A 214 -18.42 -2.10 -13.23
N THR A 215 -19.07 -2.58 -12.19
CA THR A 215 -19.71 -3.92 -12.19
C THR A 215 -20.85 -4.02 -13.20
N ALA A 216 -21.66 -2.97 -13.35
CA ALA A 216 -22.71 -2.93 -14.37
C ALA A 216 -22.13 -3.03 -15.78
N VAL A 217 -21.00 -2.35 -16.06
CA VAL A 217 -20.27 -2.50 -17.34
C VAL A 217 -19.78 -3.94 -17.52
N HIS A 218 -19.20 -4.58 -16.46
CA HIS A 218 -18.80 -5.98 -16.52
C HIS A 218 -19.97 -6.89 -16.87
N MET A 219 -21.10 -6.76 -16.17
CA MET A 219 -22.29 -7.60 -16.40
C MET A 219 -22.82 -7.47 -17.82
N GLN A 220 -22.75 -6.28 -18.41
CA GLN A 220 -23.19 -6.03 -19.78
C GLN A 220 -22.23 -6.64 -20.83
N LEU A 221 -20.92 -6.60 -20.60
CA LEU A 221 -19.90 -6.98 -21.58
C LEU A 221 -19.38 -8.42 -21.42
N LEU A 222 -19.31 -8.94 -20.19
CA LEU A 222 -18.76 -10.25 -19.86
C LEU A 222 -19.77 -11.22 -19.24
N GLY A 223 -20.95 -10.71 -18.84
CA GLY A 223 -22.04 -11.51 -18.27
C GLY A 223 -22.18 -11.35 -16.76
N ALA A 224 -23.38 -11.69 -16.25
CA ALA A 224 -23.77 -11.46 -14.86
C ALA A 224 -23.47 -12.62 -13.90
N GLY A 225 -22.87 -13.72 -14.40
CA GLY A 225 -22.56 -14.91 -13.58
C GLY A 225 -21.46 -14.69 -12.55
N PRO A 226 -21.31 -15.61 -11.57
CA PRO A 226 -20.13 -15.62 -10.70
C PRO A 226 -18.88 -15.91 -11.53
N MET A 227 -17.72 -15.47 -11.07
CA MET A 227 -16.43 -15.72 -11.73
C MET A 227 -16.14 -17.21 -11.82
N PHE A 228 -16.36 -17.93 -10.72
CA PHE A 228 -16.26 -19.38 -10.66
C PHE A 228 -17.65 -20.00 -10.43
N LYS A 229 -18.08 -20.78 -11.41
CA LYS A 229 -19.27 -21.62 -11.26
C LYS A 229 -18.86 -22.85 -10.46
N VAL A 230 -19.30 -22.92 -9.23
CA VAL A 230 -19.03 -24.04 -8.33
C VAL A 230 -20.30 -24.86 -8.13
N SER A 231 -20.15 -26.18 -8.03
CA SER A 231 -21.22 -27.06 -7.55
C SER A 231 -21.53 -26.71 -6.10
N ALA A 232 -22.72 -27.02 -5.62
CA ALA A 232 -23.07 -26.80 -4.23
C ALA A 232 -22.01 -27.46 -3.32
N MET A 233 -21.35 -26.63 -2.49
CA MET A 233 -20.32 -27.08 -1.57
C MET A 233 -20.91 -27.33 -0.21
N ASP A 234 -20.54 -28.45 0.40
CA ASP A 234 -20.84 -28.71 1.80
C ASP A 234 -19.64 -28.29 2.65
N PHE A 235 -19.87 -27.31 3.52
CA PHE A 235 -18.85 -26.82 4.48
C PHE A 235 -18.92 -27.57 5.81
N ASP A 236 -19.84 -28.53 5.96
CA ASP A 236 -19.99 -29.42 7.12
C ASP A 236 -19.89 -28.69 8.49
N ILE A 237 -20.62 -27.60 8.63
CA ILE A 237 -20.67 -26.88 9.90
C ILE A 237 -21.81 -27.46 10.77
N PRO A 238 -21.55 -27.82 12.05
CA PRO A 238 -20.35 -27.49 12.87
C PRO A 238 -19.24 -28.56 12.89
N ARG A 239 -19.41 -29.73 12.29
CA ARG A 239 -18.45 -30.86 12.38
C ARG A 239 -17.08 -30.53 11.78
N GLY A 240 -17.04 -29.73 10.73
CA GLY A 240 -15.82 -29.26 10.07
C GLY A 240 -14.99 -28.26 10.87
N LEU A 241 -15.52 -27.64 11.94
CA LEU A 241 -14.86 -26.57 12.68
C LEU A 241 -13.43 -26.92 13.17
N PRO A 242 -13.14 -28.10 13.74
CA PRO A 242 -11.79 -28.45 14.16
C PRO A 242 -10.79 -28.48 13.00
N PHE A 243 -11.23 -28.90 11.81
CA PHE A 243 -10.39 -28.94 10.61
C PHE A 243 -10.12 -27.53 10.08
N TYR A 244 -11.11 -26.61 10.17
CA TYR A 244 -10.92 -25.21 9.81
C TYR A 244 -9.93 -24.50 10.75
N LEU A 245 -9.89 -24.83 12.04
CA LEU A 245 -8.88 -24.29 12.96
C LEU A 245 -7.45 -24.69 12.52
N VAL A 246 -7.25 -25.97 12.19
CA VAL A 246 -5.95 -26.47 11.70
C VAL A 246 -5.62 -25.86 10.34
N LEU A 247 -6.60 -25.75 9.43
CA LEU A 247 -6.41 -25.11 8.14
C LEU A 247 -5.95 -23.65 8.30
N GLY A 248 -6.53 -22.92 9.28
CA GLY A 248 -6.15 -21.54 9.57
C GLY A 248 -4.68 -21.39 9.95
N LEU A 249 -4.15 -22.28 10.79
CA LEU A 249 -2.73 -22.32 11.15
C LEU A 249 -1.87 -22.58 9.91
N ILE A 250 -2.24 -23.56 9.08
CA ILE A 250 -1.52 -23.90 7.83
C ILE A 250 -1.54 -22.70 6.87
N CYS A 251 -2.70 -22.08 6.66
CA CYS A 251 -2.85 -20.91 5.78
C CYS A 251 -1.98 -19.74 6.23
N GLY A 252 -1.94 -19.44 7.53
CA GLY A 252 -1.08 -18.38 8.09
C GLY A 252 0.40 -18.64 7.87
N LEU A 253 0.86 -19.87 8.14
CA LEU A 253 2.25 -20.27 7.90
C LEU A 253 2.59 -20.24 6.41
N ALA A 254 1.69 -20.69 5.54
CA ALA A 254 1.86 -20.66 4.09
C ALA A 254 1.93 -19.22 3.55
N ALA A 255 1.10 -18.31 4.05
CA ALA A 255 1.11 -16.89 3.69
C ALA A 255 2.46 -16.23 4.03
N VAL A 256 2.96 -16.45 5.24
CA VAL A 256 4.28 -15.94 5.69
C VAL A 256 5.41 -16.59 4.89
N GLY A 257 5.38 -17.91 4.71
CA GLY A 257 6.39 -18.65 3.96
C GLY A 257 6.49 -18.16 2.52
N PHE A 258 5.35 -17.99 1.84
CA PHE A 258 5.33 -17.49 0.47
C PHE A 258 5.78 -16.04 0.36
N SER A 259 5.37 -15.17 1.29
CA SER A 259 5.82 -13.77 1.31
C SER A 259 7.34 -13.67 1.46
N LYS A 260 7.92 -14.41 2.39
CA LYS A 260 9.39 -14.48 2.56
C LYS A 260 10.10 -15.07 1.35
N LEU A 261 9.53 -16.12 0.73
CA LEU A 261 10.08 -16.73 -0.48
C LEU A 261 10.12 -15.72 -1.63
N LEU A 262 9.03 -14.98 -1.86
CA LEU A 262 8.95 -13.99 -2.92
C LEU A 262 10.04 -12.91 -2.78
N TYR A 263 10.18 -12.34 -1.59
CA TYR A 263 11.17 -11.29 -1.35
C TYR A 263 12.60 -11.84 -1.32
N TRP A 264 12.80 -13.07 -0.87
CA TRP A 264 14.11 -13.73 -1.00
C TRP A 264 14.51 -13.92 -2.47
N VAL A 265 13.57 -14.29 -3.35
CA VAL A 265 13.83 -14.38 -4.79
C VAL A 265 14.13 -13.01 -5.38
N GLU A 266 13.40 -11.95 -5.00
CA GLU A 266 13.67 -10.57 -5.42
C GLU A 266 15.11 -10.16 -5.04
N ASP A 267 15.54 -10.44 -3.80
CA ASP A 267 16.90 -10.18 -3.32
C ASP A 267 17.99 -10.94 -4.13
N GLN A 268 17.67 -12.15 -4.66
CA GLN A 268 18.63 -12.85 -5.51
C GLN A 268 18.75 -12.18 -6.90
N PHE A 269 17.64 -11.67 -7.46
CA PHE A 269 17.71 -10.92 -8.72
C PHE A 269 18.49 -9.62 -8.58
N GLU A 270 18.36 -8.90 -7.46
CA GLU A 270 19.13 -7.69 -7.19
C GLU A 270 20.67 -7.91 -7.13
N LYS A 271 21.10 -9.12 -6.77
CA LYS A 271 22.52 -9.50 -6.74
C LYS A 271 23.09 -9.88 -8.10
N LEU A 272 22.26 -10.04 -9.14
CA LEU A 272 22.75 -10.43 -10.45
C LEU A 272 23.61 -9.32 -11.10
N PRO A 273 24.77 -9.65 -11.67
CA PRO A 273 25.67 -8.68 -12.30
C PRO A 273 25.20 -8.28 -13.71
N VAL A 274 23.88 -8.14 -13.89
CA VAL A 274 23.24 -7.78 -15.17
C VAL A 274 22.28 -6.63 -14.97
N ASN A 275 22.06 -5.83 -16.02
CA ASN A 275 21.15 -4.70 -15.94
C ASN A 275 19.72 -5.18 -15.66
N GLU A 276 19.00 -4.48 -14.79
CA GLU A 276 17.60 -4.78 -14.39
C GLU A 276 16.63 -5.02 -15.56
N MET A 277 16.92 -4.49 -16.75
CA MET A 277 16.13 -4.70 -17.95
C MET A 277 16.03 -6.19 -18.34
N TRP A 278 17.06 -6.98 -18.03
CA TRP A 278 17.12 -8.38 -18.38
C TRP A 278 16.47 -9.32 -17.35
N TRP A 279 16.26 -8.84 -16.12
CA TRP A 279 15.70 -9.66 -15.04
C TRP A 279 14.37 -10.30 -15.41
N PRO A 280 13.38 -9.57 -16.01
CA PRO A 280 12.12 -10.20 -16.42
C PRO A 280 12.30 -11.34 -17.43
N ALA A 281 13.25 -11.23 -18.33
CA ALA A 281 13.55 -12.30 -19.31
C ALA A 281 14.19 -13.53 -18.65
N ILE A 282 15.08 -13.33 -17.68
CA ILE A 282 15.71 -14.39 -16.90
C ILE A 282 14.65 -15.12 -16.05
N GLY A 283 13.79 -14.38 -15.35
CA GLY A 283 12.67 -14.95 -14.61
C GLY A 283 11.69 -15.71 -15.51
N ALA A 284 11.43 -15.16 -16.69
CA ALA A 284 10.56 -15.78 -17.69
C ALA A 284 11.15 -17.08 -18.29
N LEU A 285 12.47 -17.22 -18.35
CA LEU A 285 13.12 -18.49 -18.71
C LEU A 285 12.81 -19.57 -17.67
N GLY A 286 12.96 -19.26 -16.39
CA GLY A 286 12.55 -20.16 -15.29
C GLY A 286 11.08 -20.55 -15.37
N LEU A 287 10.19 -19.58 -15.63
CA LEU A 287 8.78 -19.84 -15.88
C LEU A 287 8.56 -20.75 -17.09
N GLY A 288 9.24 -20.51 -18.21
CA GLY A 288 9.11 -21.30 -19.42
C GLY A 288 9.47 -22.77 -19.19
N ILE A 289 10.55 -23.03 -18.43
CA ILE A 289 10.96 -24.38 -18.03
C ILE A 289 9.88 -25.04 -17.17
N ILE A 290 9.37 -24.36 -16.13
CA ILE A 290 8.29 -24.89 -15.29
C ILE A 290 7.04 -25.15 -16.13
N GLY A 291 6.66 -24.21 -17.01
CA GLY A 291 5.48 -24.31 -17.89
C GLY A 291 5.58 -25.42 -18.93
N PHE A 292 6.78 -25.79 -19.36
CA PHE A 292 6.99 -26.94 -20.24
C PHE A 292 6.60 -28.25 -19.55
N PHE A 293 6.99 -28.45 -18.29
CA PHE A 293 6.63 -29.66 -17.52
C PHE A 293 5.21 -29.60 -16.95
N VAL A 294 4.72 -28.40 -16.59
CA VAL A 294 3.43 -28.20 -15.95
C VAL A 294 2.65 -27.06 -16.66
N PRO A 295 2.05 -27.33 -17.83
CA PRO A 295 1.39 -26.27 -18.62
C PRO A 295 0.26 -25.52 -17.90
N ARG A 296 -0.36 -26.13 -16.88
CA ARG A 296 -1.40 -25.50 -16.03
C ARG A 296 -0.92 -24.26 -15.25
N VAL A 297 0.39 -24.04 -15.13
CA VAL A 297 0.93 -22.83 -14.45
C VAL A 297 0.97 -21.60 -15.35
N LEU A 298 0.90 -21.78 -16.68
CA LEU A 298 0.97 -20.70 -17.65
C LEU A 298 -0.28 -19.83 -17.62
N GLY A 299 -0.07 -18.52 -17.75
CA GLY A 299 -1.15 -17.52 -17.75
C GLY A 299 -1.86 -17.40 -16.40
N VAL A 300 -3.08 -16.86 -16.43
CA VAL A 300 -3.87 -16.59 -15.22
C VAL A 300 -4.28 -17.88 -14.50
N GLY A 301 -4.84 -18.84 -15.23
CA GLY A 301 -5.23 -20.16 -14.72
C GLY A 301 -6.60 -20.22 -14.06
N TYR A 302 -7.55 -19.39 -14.49
CA TYR A 302 -8.92 -19.41 -13.95
C TYR A 302 -9.63 -20.76 -14.14
N ASP A 303 -9.39 -21.45 -15.25
CA ASP A 303 -9.88 -22.80 -15.53
C ASP A 303 -9.35 -23.82 -14.50
N THR A 304 -8.06 -23.79 -14.20
CA THR A 304 -7.47 -24.66 -13.18
C THR A 304 -8.02 -24.35 -11.77
N ILE A 305 -8.24 -23.08 -11.44
CA ILE A 305 -8.90 -22.70 -10.16
C ILE A 305 -10.33 -23.29 -10.13
N GLY A 306 -11.08 -23.17 -11.22
CA GLY A 306 -12.40 -23.77 -11.35
C GLY A 306 -12.39 -25.30 -11.16
N ASP A 307 -11.45 -26.01 -11.78
CA ASP A 307 -11.26 -27.46 -11.62
C ASP A 307 -10.97 -27.84 -10.15
N ILE A 308 -10.14 -27.04 -9.46
CA ILE A 308 -9.81 -27.25 -8.03
C ILE A 308 -11.04 -27.08 -7.15
N LEU A 309 -11.77 -25.97 -7.34
CA LEU A 309 -12.97 -25.65 -6.55
C LEU A 309 -14.09 -26.68 -6.76
N ASN A 310 -14.17 -27.29 -7.95
CA ASN A 310 -15.13 -28.37 -8.24
C ASN A 310 -14.62 -29.77 -7.87
N GLY A 311 -13.42 -29.90 -7.25
CA GLY A 311 -12.88 -31.17 -6.79
C GLY A 311 -12.50 -32.14 -7.92
N GLN A 312 -12.23 -31.63 -9.12
CA GLN A 312 -12.00 -32.47 -10.33
C GLN A 312 -10.55 -32.97 -10.43
N LEU A 313 -9.64 -32.47 -9.59
CA LEU A 313 -8.21 -32.81 -9.68
C LEU A 313 -7.78 -33.81 -8.59
N ALA A 314 -7.04 -34.82 -9.00
CA ALA A 314 -6.43 -35.77 -8.07
C ALA A 314 -5.33 -35.12 -7.22
N TRP A 315 -5.08 -35.63 -6.01
CA TRP A 315 -4.12 -35.04 -5.05
C TRP A 315 -2.71 -34.85 -5.60
N LYS A 316 -2.23 -35.80 -6.48
CA LYS A 316 -0.92 -35.66 -7.13
C LYS A 316 -0.84 -34.44 -8.05
N ILE A 317 -1.91 -34.18 -8.81
CA ILE A 317 -1.99 -33.01 -9.70
C ILE A 317 -2.06 -31.72 -8.86
N LEU A 318 -2.87 -31.72 -7.79
CA LEU A 318 -2.95 -30.60 -6.87
C LEU A 318 -1.59 -30.25 -6.27
N LEU A 319 -0.82 -31.25 -5.82
CA LEU A 319 0.52 -31.05 -5.26
C LEU A 319 1.49 -30.44 -6.28
N VAL A 320 1.49 -30.96 -7.51
CA VAL A 320 2.32 -30.44 -8.60
C VAL A 320 1.93 -29.00 -8.94
N VAL A 321 0.64 -28.71 -9.09
CA VAL A 321 0.13 -27.36 -9.40
C VAL A 321 0.46 -26.39 -8.26
N MET A 322 0.27 -26.79 -7.00
CA MET A 322 0.59 -25.99 -5.83
C MET A 322 2.05 -25.53 -5.84
N LEU A 323 2.97 -26.49 -5.96
CA LEU A 323 4.41 -26.18 -5.91
C LEU A 323 4.88 -25.43 -7.16
N ALA A 324 4.45 -25.88 -8.34
CA ALA A 324 4.86 -25.28 -9.61
C ALA A 324 4.32 -23.85 -9.78
N LYS A 325 3.04 -23.58 -9.40
CA LYS A 325 2.47 -22.23 -9.49
C LYS A 325 3.12 -21.28 -8.51
N ALA A 326 3.35 -21.71 -7.27
CA ALA A 326 4.05 -20.90 -6.26
C ALA A 326 5.49 -20.56 -6.71
N ALA A 327 6.24 -21.55 -7.23
CA ALA A 327 7.59 -21.34 -7.75
C ALA A 327 7.60 -20.42 -8.98
N ALA A 328 6.72 -20.67 -9.96
CA ALA A 328 6.59 -19.85 -11.16
C ALA A 328 6.26 -18.40 -10.82
N LEU A 329 5.32 -18.18 -9.88
CA LEU A 329 4.96 -16.85 -9.42
C LEU A 329 6.13 -16.14 -8.71
N ALA A 330 6.81 -16.84 -7.79
CA ALA A 330 7.93 -16.27 -7.04
C ALA A 330 9.08 -15.83 -7.98
N VAL A 331 9.46 -16.69 -8.94
CA VAL A 331 10.54 -16.39 -9.89
C VAL A 331 10.13 -15.26 -10.85
N SER A 332 8.91 -15.32 -11.41
CA SER A 332 8.46 -14.32 -12.38
C SER A 332 8.21 -12.97 -11.76
N LEU A 333 7.58 -12.89 -10.58
CA LEU A 333 7.30 -11.61 -9.91
C LEU A 333 8.57 -11.04 -9.27
N GLY A 334 9.39 -11.88 -8.64
CA GLY A 334 10.68 -11.50 -8.06
C GLY A 334 11.68 -10.96 -9.09
N SER A 335 11.56 -11.35 -10.36
CA SER A 335 12.34 -10.76 -11.46
C SER A 335 11.89 -9.34 -11.86
N GLY A 336 10.87 -8.77 -11.21
CA GLY A 336 10.35 -7.44 -11.52
C GLY A 336 9.47 -7.37 -12.76
N THR A 337 8.90 -8.49 -13.22
CA THR A 337 7.92 -8.52 -14.31
C THR A 337 6.61 -7.82 -13.89
N SER A 338 5.81 -7.37 -14.88
CA SER A 338 4.52 -6.72 -14.65
C SER A 338 3.38 -7.72 -14.60
N GLY A 339 2.71 -7.88 -13.45
CA GLY A 339 1.56 -8.79 -13.35
C GLY A 339 0.97 -8.85 -11.94
N GLY A 340 -0.29 -9.26 -11.81
CA GLY A 340 -0.99 -9.39 -10.52
C GLY A 340 -0.66 -10.69 -9.80
N LEU A 341 -0.64 -10.66 -8.49
CA LEU A 341 -0.31 -11.83 -7.67
C LEU A 341 -1.54 -12.58 -7.11
N LEU A 342 -2.75 -11.99 -7.22
CA LEU A 342 -3.95 -12.51 -6.58
C LEU A 342 -4.37 -13.89 -7.15
N ALA A 343 -4.70 -13.97 -8.44
CA ALA A 343 -5.16 -15.22 -9.06
C ALA A 343 -4.15 -16.37 -8.92
N PRO A 344 -2.83 -16.18 -9.14
CA PRO A 344 -1.88 -17.26 -8.91
C PRO A 344 -1.75 -17.67 -7.45
N CYS A 345 -1.87 -16.74 -6.50
CA CYS A 345 -1.93 -17.06 -5.08
C CYS A 345 -3.16 -17.90 -4.77
N PHE A 346 -4.30 -17.55 -5.34
CA PHE A 346 -5.52 -18.33 -5.21
C PHE A 346 -5.37 -19.76 -5.73
N MET A 347 -4.70 -19.93 -6.88
CA MET A 347 -4.52 -21.26 -7.44
C MET A 347 -3.72 -22.20 -6.52
N TRP A 348 -2.54 -21.76 -6.06
CA TRP A 348 -1.72 -22.64 -5.23
C TRP A 348 -2.29 -22.84 -3.83
N SER A 349 -2.91 -21.81 -3.25
CA SER A 349 -3.54 -21.94 -1.92
C SER A 349 -4.84 -22.75 -1.95
N ALA A 350 -5.64 -22.63 -3.01
CA ALA A 350 -6.79 -23.52 -3.23
C ALA A 350 -6.35 -24.98 -3.35
N ALA A 351 -5.28 -25.25 -4.13
CA ALA A 351 -4.72 -26.58 -4.23
C ALA A 351 -4.27 -27.12 -2.86
N MET A 352 -3.66 -26.29 -2.02
CA MET A 352 -3.27 -26.63 -0.65
C MET A 352 -4.48 -27.02 0.21
N GLY A 353 -5.57 -26.21 0.17
CA GLY A 353 -6.80 -26.51 0.89
C GLY A 353 -7.48 -27.82 0.44
N GLY A 354 -7.50 -28.05 -0.89
CA GLY A 354 -8.01 -29.31 -1.46
C GLY A 354 -7.20 -30.52 -1.01
N ILE A 355 -5.86 -30.42 -1.01
CA ILE A 355 -4.97 -31.48 -0.50
C ILE A 355 -5.25 -31.74 0.98
N PHE A 356 -5.36 -30.67 1.79
CA PHE A 356 -5.66 -30.81 3.21
C PHE A 356 -6.92 -31.64 3.47
N ALA A 357 -8.03 -31.33 2.77
CA ALA A 357 -9.27 -32.09 2.92
C ALA A 357 -9.13 -33.56 2.47
N MET A 358 -8.42 -33.81 1.37
CA MET A 358 -8.17 -35.16 0.89
C MET A 358 -7.31 -35.98 1.87
N VAL A 359 -6.26 -35.38 2.44
CA VAL A 359 -5.41 -36.00 3.46
C VAL A 359 -6.21 -36.28 4.73
N ALA A 360 -6.99 -35.29 5.20
CA ALA A 360 -7.85 -35.48 6.37
C ALA A 360 -8.85 -36.62 6.17
N ASN A 361 -9.51 -36.72 5.01
CA ASN A 361 -10.41 -37.82 4.66
C ASN A 361 -9.72 -39.18 4.59
N HIS A 362 -8.45 -39.20 4.19
CA HIS A 362 -7.67 -40.47 4.14
C HIS A 362 -7.38 -41.00 5.55
N PHE A 363 -6.97 -40.13 6.47
CA PHE A 363 -6.67 -40.54 7.86
C PHE A 363 -7.92 -40.65 8.74
N LEU A 364 -8.98 -39.93 8.42
CA LEU A 364 -10.23 -39.87 9.15
C LEU A 364 -11.42 -40.09 8.17
N PRO A 365 -11.68 -41.32 7.74
CA PRO A 365 -12.71 -41.60 6.71
C PRO A 365 -14.11 -41.14 7.07
N GLY A 366 -14.41 -40.98 8.37
CA GLY A 366 -15.69 -40.44 8.85
C GLY A 366 -15.85 -38.94 8.75
N ALA A 367 -14.79 -38.19 8.36
CA ALA A 367 -14.84 -36.74 8.30
C ALA A 367 -15.62 -36.21 7.08
N HIS A 368 -15.59 -36.93 5.95
CA HIS A 368 -16.30 -36.59 4.70
C HIS A 368 -16.16 -35.15 4.22
N LEU A 369 -14.97 -34.54 4.40
CA LEU A 369 -14.71 -33.15 4.07
C LEU A 369 -14.78 -32.89 2.55
N SER A 370 -15.40 -31.79 2.13
CA SER A 370 -15.44 -31.37 0.73
C SER A 370 -14.11 -30.72 0.31
N PRO A 371 -13.32 -31.30 -0.62
CA PRO A 371 -12.07 -30.68 -1.09
C PRO A 371 -12.27 -29.31 -1.70
N GLY A 372 -13.38 -29.07 -2.41
CA GLY A 372 -13.70 -27.76 -2.99
C GLY A 372 -14.00 -26.69 -1.95
N ALA A 373 -14.72 -27.04 -0.89
CA ALA A 373 -15.02 -26.12 0.20
C ALA A 373 -13.74 -25.69 0.94
N PHE A 374 -12.86 -26.65 1.27
CA PHE A 374 -11.58 -26.35 1.90
C PHE A 374 -10.62 -25.59 0.97
N ALA A 375 -10.68 -25.85 -0.33
CA ALA A 375 -9.93 -25.09 -1.34
C ALA A 375 -10.37 -23.63 -1.40
N LEU A 376 -11.68 -23.35 -1.41
CA LEU A 376 -12.22 -21.98 -1.40
C LEU A 376 -11.80 -21.21 -0.13
N VAL A 377 -11.92 -21.87 1.02
CA VAL A 377 -11.58 -21.25 2.30
C VAL A 377 -10.07 -20.96 2.39
N ALA A 378 -9.22 -21.92 1.99
CA ALA A 378 -7.77 -21.71 1.98
C ALA A 378 -7.35 -20.61 1.01
N MET A 379 -7.98 -20.53 -0.16
CA MET A 379 -7.76 -19.49 -1.17
C MET A 379 -7.96 -18.08 -0.59
N GLY A 380 -9.08 -17.84 0.07
CA GLY A 380 -9.38 -16.56 0.72
C GLY A 380 -8.45 -16.26 1.89
N ALA A 381 -8.25 -17.24 2.77
CA ALA A 381 -7.51 -17.07 4.03
C ALA A 381 -6.01 -16.83 3.83
N VAL A 382 -5.35 -17.53 2.90
CA VAL A 382 -3.91 -17.30 2.62
C VAL A 382 -3.68 -15.89 2.11
N PHE A 383 -4.53 -15.42 1.20
CA PHE A 383 -4.34 -14.08 0.65
C PHE A 383 -4.76 -12.98 1.63
N ALA A 384 -5.79 -13.20 2.44
CA ALA A 384 -6.16 -12.34 3.56
C ALA A 384 -4.96 -12.10 4.49
N ALA A 385 -4.33 -13.18 4.95
CA ALA A 385 -3.17 -13.14 5.82
C ALA A 385 -1.92 -12.51 5.16
N ALA A 386 -1.66 -12.85 3.88
CA ALA A 386 -0.51 -12.30 3.15
C ALA A 386 -0.64 -10.80 2.91
N SER A 387 -1.84 -10.31 2.61
CA SER A 387 -2.10 -8.91 2.26
C SER A 387 -2.43 -8.00 3.44
N ARG A 388 -2.85 -8.56 4.57
CA ARG A 388 -3.45 -7.84 5.72
C ARG A 388 -4.77 -7.14 5.37
N ALA A 389 -5.48 -7.63 4.37
CA ALA A 389 -6.80 -7.13 3.97
C ALA A 389 -7.85 -8.22 4.22
N THR A 390 -7.98 -8.59 5.49
CA THR A 390 -8.74 -9.78 5.92
C THR A 390 -10.20 -9.68 5.54
N PHE A 391 -10.85 -8.54 5.80
CA PHE A 391 -12.25 -8.36 5.48
C PHE A 391 -12.50 -8.36 3.97
N THR A 392 -11.63 -7.71 3.19
CA THR A 392 -11.70 -7.74 1.73
C THR A 392 -11.76 -9.17 1.19
N PHE A 393 -10.85 -10.05 1.62
CA PHE A 393 -10.74 -11.37 1.01
C PHE A 393 -11.74 -12.39 1.53
N ILE A 394 -12.34 -12.18 2.70
CA ILE A 394 -13.55 -12.89 3.12
C ILE A 394 -14.70 -12.60 2.15
N ILE A 395 -14.97 -11.32 1.91
CA ILE A 395 -16.05 -10.90 1.01
C ILE A 395 -15.74 -11.26 -0.45
N PHE A 396 -14.48 -11.12 -0.87
CA PHE A 396 -14.07 -11.45 -2.22
C PHE A 396 -14.31 -12.93 -2.56
N ALA A 397 -13.86 -13.85 -1.69
CA ALA A 397 -14.06 -15.30 -1.89
C ALA A 397 -15.55 -15.67 -1.96
N PHE A 398 -16.37 -15.00 -1.17
CA PHE A 398 -17.83 -15.12 -1.25
C PHE A 398 -18.37 -14.58 -2.58
N GLU A 399 -18.00 -13.37 -3.01
CA GLU A 399 -18.58 -12.75 -4.21
C GLU A 399 -18.23 -13.49 -5.50
N ILE A 400 -17.00 -14.02 -5.62
CA ILE A 400 -16.56 -14.74 -6.84
C ILE A 400 -17.24 -16.09 -7.05
N THR A 401 -17.78 -16.69 -6.00
CA THR A 401 -18.52 -17.97 -6.03
C THR A 401 -20.01 -17.82 -5.80
N ARG A 402 -20.42 -16.74 -5.11
CA ARG A 402 -21.78 -16.48 -4.62
C ARG A 402 -22.33 -17.56 -3.69
N ASP A 403 -21.46 -18.30 -3.01
CA ASP A 403 -21.85 -19.29 -2.02
C ASP A 403 -21.78 -18.70 -0.60
N TYR A 404 -22.94 -18.35 -0.06
CA TYR A 404 -23.04 -17.72 1.27
C TYR A 404 -22.61 -18.65 2.40
N ASN A 405 -22.69 -19.96 2.23
CA ASN A 405 -22.30 -20.94 3.25
C ASN A 405 -20.79 -20.89 3.54
N SER A 406 -20.00 -20.34 2.61
CA SER A 406 -18.56 -20.16 2.76
C SER A 406 -18.16 -19.09 3.78
N VAL A 407 -19.07 -18.15 4.14
CA VAL A 407 -18.74 -16.95 4.93
C VAL A 407 -18.23 -17.31 6.32
N LEU A 408 -18.90 -18.22 7.05
CA LEU A 408 -18.47 -18.59 8.41
C LEU A 408 -17.08 -19.25 8.45
N PRO A 409 -16.79 -20.30 7.64
CA PRO A 409 -15.44 -20.86 7.61
C PRO A 409 -14.39 -19.85 7.10
N LEU A 410 -14.71 -19.01 6.12
CA LEU A 410 -13.80 -17.95 5.65
C LEU A 410 -13.45 -16.98 6.77
N MET A 411 -14.43 -16.51 7.55
CA MET A 411 -14.18 -15.62 8.68
C MET A 411 -13.23 -16.28 9.70
N LEU A 412 -13.52 -17.51 10.11
CA LEU A 412 -12.73 -18.21 11.12
C LEU A 412 -11.27 -18.44 10.65
N VAL A 413 -11.14 -19.03 9.46
CA VAL A 413 -9.81 -19.41 8.91
C VAL A 413 -8.97 -18.19 8.57
N SER A 414 -9.59 -17.14 8.00
CA SER A 414 -8.87 -15.91 7.63
C SER A 414 -8.36 -15.15 8.86
N VAL A 415 -9.16 -15.04 9.93
CA VAL A 415 -8.73 -14.37 11.16
C VAL A 415 -7.59 -15.14 11.86
N ILE A 416 -7.67 -16.48 11.91
CA ILE A 416 -6.58 -17.30 12.47
C ILE A 416 -5.31 -17.13 11.62
N ALA A 417 -5.43 -17.23 10.30
CA ALA A 417 -4.30 -17.10 9.39
C ALA A 417 -3.64 -15.71 9.50
N ASP A 418 -4.45 -14.65 9.58
CA ASP A 418 -3.95 -13.29 9.75
C ASP A 418 -3.29 -13.09 11.11
N GLY A 419 -3.86 -13.64 12.20
CA GLY A 419 -3.25 -13.63 13.51
C GLY A 419 -1.87 -14.28 13.52
N ILE A 420 -1.69 -15.44 12.87
CA ILE A 420 -0.37 -16.09 12.70
C ILE A 420 0.58 -15.21 11.89
N ALA A 421 0.09 -14.60 10.81
CA ALA A 421 0.90 -13.71 10.01
C ALA A 421 1.30 -12.45 10.78
N MET A 422 0.44 -11.89 11.65
CA MET A 422 0.77 -10.79 12.57
C MET A 422 1.88 -11.15 13.54
N LEU A 423 1.85 -12.35 14.09
CA LEU A 423 2.87 -12.82 15.02
C LEU A 423 4.24 -13.03 14.35
N LEU A 424 4.26 -13.55 13.12
CA LEU A 424 5.50 -13.93 12.41
C LEU A 424 6.08 -12.83 11.52
N MET A 425 5.27 -11.84 11.12
CA MET A 425 5.64 -10.67 10.31
C MET A 425 4.93 -9.40 10.83
N PRO A 426 5.23 -8.92 12.04
CA PRO A 426 4.45 -7.85 12.69
C PRO A 426 4.49 -6.51 11.93
N ASN A 427 5.57 -6.20 11.23
CA ASN A 427 5.83 -4.88 10.64
C ASN A 427 5.67 -4.82 9.12
N SER A 428 5.30 -5.94 8.48
CA SER A 428 5.20 -5.99 7.02
C SER A 428 4.13 -6.97 6.54
N SER A 429 3.76 -6.83 5.28
CA SER A 429 2.89 -7.75 4.55
C SER A 429 3.41 -7.87 3.12
N ILE A 430 2.90 -8.80 2.33
CA ILE A 430 3.26 -8.91 0.91
C ILE A 430 2.98 -7.61 0.13
N MET A 431 2.09 -6.74 0.65
CA MET A 431 1.76 -5.45 0.04
C MET A 431 2.69 -4.32 0.50
N THR A 432 3.15 -4.35 1.74
CA THR A 432 3.87 -3.23 2.36
C THR A 432 5.38 -3.43 2.43
N GLU A 433 5.89 -4.66 2.30
CA GLU A 433 7.32 -4.97 2.40
C GLU A 433 8.17 -4.14 1.43
N LYS A 434 7.72 -3.98 0.18
CA LYS A 434 8.42 -3.17 -0.83
C LYS A 434 8.49 -1.69 -0.44
N LEU A 435 7.50 -1.17 0.26
CA LEU A 435 7.49 0.18 0.81
C LEU A 435 8.42 0.27 2.02
N ALA A 436 8.36 -0.71 2.92
CA ALA A 436 9.23 -0.78 4.10
C ALA A 436 10.72 -0.82 3.72
N ARG A 437 11.10 -1.58 2.69
CA ARG A 437 12.46 -1.62 2.13
C ARG A 437 12.93 -0.28 1.57
N ARG A 438 12.00 0.57 1.12
CA ARG A 438 12.27 1.96 0.70
C ARG A 438 12.27 2.96 1.86
N GLY A 439 12.16 2.49 3.11
CA GLY A 439 12.06 3.32 4.31
C GLY A 439 10.70 3.98 4.51
N LEU A 440 9.66 3.51 3.81
CA LEU A 440 8.29 4.00 3.91
C LEU A 440 7.48 3.02 4.76
N HIS A 441 7.34 3.32 6.05
CA HIS A 441 6.55 2.48 6.96
C HIS A 441 5.07 2.82 6.86
N VAL A 442 4.25 1.80 6.61
CA VAL A 442 2.79 1.92 6.55
C VAL A 442 2.19 1.33 7.82
N HIS A 443 1.61 2.18 8.66
CA HIS A 443 0.80 1.72 9.78
C HIS A 443 -0.61 1.45 9.24
N GLN A 444 -1.08 0.22 9.41
CA GLN A 444 -2.39 -0.24 8.91
C GLN A 444 -3.55 0.07 9.88
N ASP A 445 -3.38 1.03 10.77
CA ASP A 445 -4.47 1.48 11.64
C ASP A 445 -5.47 2.32 10.83
N TYR A 446 -6.76 2.10 11.05
CA TYR A 446 -7.87 2.81 10.37
C TYR A 446 -7.89 4.33 10.61
N GLU A 447 -7.06 4.84 11.49
CA GLU A 447 -6.75 6.25 11.67
C GLU A 447 -5.22 6.43 11.62
N ALA A 448 -4.70 6.66 10.43
CA ALA A 448 -3.29 7.06 10.31
C ALA A 448 -3.10 8.40 11.03
N ASP A 449 -2.41 8.38 12.16
CA ASP A 449 -2.00 9.60 12.85
C ASP A 449 -1.12 10.42 11.89
N VAL A 450 -1.53 11.64 11.62
CA VAL A 450 -0.82 12.59 10.75
C VAL A 450 0.64 12.75 11.18
N LEU A 451 0.92 12.64 12.48
CA LEU A 451 2.27 12.74 13.05
C LEU A 451 3.15 11.52 12.73
N SER A 452 2.56 10.37 12.40
CA SER A 452 3.29 9.17 12.01
C SER A 452 3.80 9.19 10.55
N GLN A 453 3.48 10.24 9.79
CA GLN A 453 3.93 10.41 8.41
C GLN A 453 4.90 11.59 8.21
N ALA A 454 5.03 12.47 9.21
CA ALA A 454 5.93 13.61 9.17
C ALA A 454 7.27 13.27 9.83
N ARG A 455 8.39 13.69 9.22
CA ARG A 455 9.72 13.54 9.81
C ARG A 455 10.07 14.76 10.64
N VAL A 456 10.86 14.56 11.68
CA VAL A 456 11.38 15.63 12.54
C VAL A 456 12.15 16.66 11.70
N GLY A 457 12.97 16.23 10.75
CA GLY A 457 13.75 17.12 9.88
C GLY A 457 12.94 18.08 9.03
N ASP A 458 11.66 17.73 8.70
CA ASP A 458 10.75 18.57 7.93
C ASP A 458 10.05 19.63 8.78
N THR A 459 10.06 19.45 10.12
CA THR A 459 9.27 20.27 11.07
C THR A 459 10.11 20.96 12.13
N MET A 460 11.37 20.57 12.30
CA MET A 460 12.29 21.18 13.25
C MET A 460 12.62 22.62 12.86
N GLU A 461 12.87 23.44 13.84
CA GLU A 461 13.50 24.75 13.67
C GLU A 461 15.00 24.52 13.41
N LYS A 462 15.52 25.07 12.30
CA LYS A 462 16.95 24.95 11.93
C LYS A 462 17.83 25.98 12.63
N GLU A 463 17.25 27.12 13.01
CA GLU A 463 17.93 28.12 13.84
C GLU A 463 17.95 27.62 15.27
N LEU A 464 19.16 27.35 15.78
CA LEU A 464 19.33 26.83 17.13
C LEU A 464 19.15 27.94 18.15
N PRO A 465 18.18 27.88 19.08
CA PRO A 465 18.11 28.77 20.21
C PRO A 465 19.20 28.40 21.22
N ALA A 466 20.40 28.96 21.05
CA ALA A 466 21.58 28.53 21.80
C ALA A 466 22.19 29.65 22.62
N ILE A 467 22.86 29.26 23.70
CA ILE A 467 23.61 30.14 24.58
C ILE A 467 24.95 29.51 24.98
N PRO A 468 26.05 30.27 25.06
CA PRO A 468 27.34 29.76 25.51
C PRO A 468 27.30 29.26 26.97
N ALA A 469 27.96 28.14 27.26
CA ALA A 469 27.98 27.46 28.57
C ALA A 469 28.47 28.36 29.71
N GLY A 470 29.41 29.27 29.43
CA GLY A 470 29.97 30.24 30.41
C GLY A 470 29.08 31.43 30.72
N THR A 471 27.92 31.60 30.04
CA THR A 471 26.99 32.70 30.33
C THR A 471 26.43 32.56 31.75
N THR A 472 26.35 33.67 32.52
CA THR A 472 25.77 33.65 33.87
C THR A 472 24.24 33.71 33.81
N VAL A 473 23.60 33.14 34.84
CA VAL A 473 22.15 33.14 35.02
C VAL A 473 21.62 34.59 35.08
N GLY A 474 22.35 35.51 35.72
CA GLY A 474 22.02 36.93 35.76
C GLY A 474 22.02 37.60 34.38
N ALA A 475 23.06 37.34 33.58
CA ALA A 475 23.15 37.85 32.21
C ALA A 475 22.03 37.29 31.32
N LEU A 476 21.66 36.02 31.49
CA LEU A 476 20.54 35.43 30.75
C LEU A 476 19.21 36.05 31.17
N ALA A 477 18.99 36.31 32.48
CA ALA A 477 17.79 36.97 32.99
C ALA A 477 17.65 38.39 32.44
N GLU A 478 18.76 39.14 32.38
CA GLU A 478 18.80 40.49 31.80
C GLU A 478 18.45 40.47 30.29
N ARG A 479 19.01 39.55 29.51
CA ARG A 479 18.65 39.40 28.09
C ARG A 479 17.18 39.08 27.89
N ILE A 480 16.57 38.24 28.75
CA ILE A 480 15.12 37.99 28.73
C ILE A 480 14.33 39.28 29.05
N ALA A 481 14.74 40.04 30.05
CA ALA A 481 14.09 41.29 30.43
C ALA A 481 14.19 42.37 29.34
N GLN A 482 15.29 42.39 28.59
CA GLN A 482 15.50 43.26 27.44
C GLN A 482 14.80 42.81 26.15
N HIS A 483 14.02 41.74 26.21
CA HIS A 483 13.29 41.16 25.06
C HIS A 483 14.21 40.78 23.89
N ASP A 484 15.42 40.24 24.18
CA ASP A 484 16.31 39.71 23.14
C ASP A 484 15.54 38.72 22.25
N PRO A 485 15.50 38.93 20.92
CA PRO A 485 14.65 38.17 20.01
C PRO A 485 14.88 36.65 20.04
N VAL A 486 16.12 36.20 20.27
CA VAL A 486 16.47 34.77 20.34
C VAL A 486 16.01 34.18 21.67
N VAL A 487 16.28 34.90 22.77
CA VAL A 487 16.06 34.39 24.12
C VAL A 487 14.60 34.52 24.55
N ALA A 488 13.94 35.65 24.18
CA ALA A 488 12.57 35.92 24.58
C ALA A 488 11.54 35.03 23.86
N ARG A 489 11.82 34.62 22.63
CA ARG A 489 10.94 33.77 21.80
C ARG A 489 10.91 32.31 22.27
N HIS A 490 12.01 31.81 22.86
CA HIS A 490 12.13 30.42 23.25
C HIS A 490 12.06 30.25 24.77
N GLU A 491 11.32 29.25 25.22
CA GLU A 491 11.22 28.94 26.66
C GLU A 491 12.36 28.05 27.16
N ALA A 492 13.18 27.49 26.25
CA ALA A 492 14.39 26.75 26.55
C ALA A 492 15.46 27.03 25.50
N LEU A 493 16.71 27.06 25.95
CA LEU A 493 17.88 27.30 25.14
C LEU A 493 18.86 26.15 25.21
N LEU A 494 19.48 25.80 24.09
CA LEU A 494 20.57 24.84 24.07
C LEU A 494 21.84 25.50 24.64
N ILE A 495 22.53 24.78 25.50
CA ILE A 495 23.81 25.25 26.05
C ILE A 495 24.91 24.64 25.16
N LEU A 496 25.75 25.52 24.59
CA LEU A 496 26.87 25.09 23.75
C LEU A 496 28.18 25.34 24.48
N ASP A 497 29.10 24.37 24.37
CA ASP A 497 30.49 24.52 24.84
C ASP A 497 31.31 25.41 23.89
N ASP A 498 32.58 25.71 24.27
CA ASP A 498 33.48 26.54 23.45
C ASP A 498 33.79 25.97 22.08
N GLY A 499 33.56 24.67 21.85
CA GLY A 499 33.65 23.98 20.57
C GLY A 499 32.37 24.02 19.74
N GLY A 500 31.30 24.68 20.23
CA GLY A 500 30.00 24.71 19.58
C GLY A 500 29.19 23.42 19.70
N MET A 501 29.63 22.49 20.56
CA MET A 501 28.95 21.24 20.80
C MET A 501 27.95 21.39 21.95
N MET A 502 26.84 20.63 21.88
CA MET A 502 25.77 20.69 22.88
C MET A 502 26.25 20.12 24.24
N ALA A 503 26.22 20.96 25.25
CA ALA A 503 26.60 20.65 26.63
C ALA A 503 25.39 20.49 27.57
N GLY A 504 24.21 21.01 27.18
CA GLY A 504 23.03 20.95 28.01
C GLY A 504 21.84 21.72 27.41
N ILE A 505 20.80 21.84 28.21
CA ILE A 505 19.62 22.67 27.93
C ILE A 505 19.24 23.42 29.20
N ILE A 506 18.85 24.69 29.09
CA ILE A 506 18.32 25.49 30.18
C ILE A 506 16.92 25.99 29.86
N THR A 507 15.98 25.79 30.78
CA THR A 507 14.61 26.27 30.67
C THR A 507 14.39 27.52 31.54
N ARG A 508 13.29 28.26 31.32
CA ARG A 508 12.89 29.37 32.20
C ARG A 508 12.66 28.90 33.64
N GLY A 509 12.18 27.65 33.83
CA GLY A 509 12.03 27.05 35.16
C GLY A 509 13.37 26.80 35.85
N ASP A 510 14.41 26.39 35.10
CA ASP A 510 15.76 26.21 35.63
C ASP A 510 16.36 27.56 36.01
N LEU A 511 16.16 28.57 35.18
CA LEU A 511 16.58 29.97 35.45
C LEU A 511 15.98 30.47 36.77
N LEU A 512 14.66 30.33 36.93
CA LEU A 512 13.98 30.81 38.16
C LEU A 512 14.48 30.04 39.40
N ARG A 513 14.64 28.74 39.33
CA ARG A 513 15.20 27.93 40.43
C ARG A 513 16.64 28.33 40.78
N ALA A 514 17.44 28.65 39.76
CA ALA A 514 18.82 29.07 39.98
C ALA A 514 18.90 30.44 40.66
N LEU A 515 18.06 31.42 40.27
CA LEU A 515 17.95 32.73 40.88
C LEU A 515 17.41 32.66 42.31
N ASP A 516 16.49 31.75 42.59
CA ASP A 516 15.96 31.52 43.95
C ASP A 516 17.06 30.96 44.89
N LYS A 517 17.92 30.09 44.34
CA LYS A 517 19.04 29.47 45.06
C LYS A 517 20.23 30.42 45.26
N ASP A 518 20.51 31.24 44.24
CA ASP A 518 21.61 32.20 44.22
C ASP A 518 21.12 33.50 43.57
N SER A 519 20.67 34.44 44.41
CA SER A 519 20.16 35.75 43.98
C SER A 519 21.22 36.67 43.36
N SER A 520 22.54 36.33 43.53
CA SER A 520 23.62 37.07 42.85
C SER A 520 23.62 36.85 41.33
N GLY A 521 23.01 35.75 40.86
CA GLY A 521 23.00 35.35 39.44
C GLY A 521 24.37 34.97 38.87
N ALA A 522 25.37 34.72 39.74
CA ALA A 522 26.73 34.38 39.31
C ALA A 522 26.89 32.98 38.77
N MET A 523 25.94 32.08 39.10
CA MET A 523 25.92 30.69 38.59
C MET A 523 25.88 30.69 37.04
N THR A 524 26.62 29.77 36.39
CA THR A 524 26.59 29.63 34.94
C THR A 524 25.35 28.88 34.49
N VAL A 525 24.90 29.14 33.24
CA VAL A 525 23.77 28.43 32.64
C VAL A 525 24.01 26.90 32.55
N GLN A 526 25.27 26.48 32.44
CA GLN A 526 25.63 25.04 32.45
C GLN A 526 25.42 24.41 33.83
N GLN A 527 25.67 25.15 34.91
CA GLN A 527 25.44 24.66 36.29
C GLN A 527 23.96 24.68 36.66
N ALA A 528 23.18 25.62 36.09
CA ALA A 528 21.75 25.76 36.33
C ALA A 528 20.89 24.84 35.47
N GLY A 529 21.34 24.54 34.25
CA GLY A 529 20.60 23.72 33.26
C GLY A 529 20.74 22.21 33.47
N SER A 530 20.08 21.47 32.62
CA SER A 530 20.14 19.99 32.59
C SER A 530 21.17 19.52 31.57
N THR A 531 22.07 18.63 32.00
CA THR A 531 23.05 17.95 31.15
C THR A 531 22.57 16.58 30.68
N ARG A 532 21.53 16.03 31.32
CA ARG A 532 20.90 14.78 30.89
C ARG A 532 19.84 15.07 29.82
N LEU A 533 20.18 14.87 28.56
CA LEU A 533 19.36 15.26 27.43
C LEU A 533 18.62 14.06 26.84
N VAL A 534 17.35 14.30 26.51
CA VAL A 534 16.58 13.42 25.63
C VAL A 534 16.62 14.07 24.24
N VAL A 535 17.10 13.33 23.25
CA VAL A 535 17.31 13.83 21.89
C VAL A 535 16.43 13.11 20.87
N THR A 536 16.28 13.71 19.71
CA THR A 536 15.64 13.11 18.54
C THR A 536 16.51 13.31 17.30
N TYR A 537 16.17 12.66 16.19
CA TYR A 537 16.95 12.67 14.97
C TYR A 537 16.13 13.19 13.79
N PRO A 538 16.74 13.78 12.75
CA PRO A 538 16.01 14.35 11.61
C PRO A 538 15.17 13.31 10.84
N ASP A 539 15.60 12.08 10.80
CA ASP A 539 14.93 10.96 10.11
C ASP A 539 13.84 10.27 10.96
N GLU A 540 13.76 10.59 12.26
CA GLU A 540 12.72 10.08 13.17
C GLU A 540 11.34 10.66 12.82
N LEU A 541 10.28 9.90 13.14
CA LEU A 541 8.91 10.38 12.96
C LEU A 541 8.52 11.38 14.06
N VAL A 542 7.70 12.36 13.70
CA VAL A 542 7.21 13.36 14.67
C VAL A 542 6.38 12.69 15.79
N SER A 543 5.68 11.59 15.50
CA SER A 543 4.96 10.77 16.49
C SER A 543 5.88 10.15 17.53
N GLU A 544 7.07 9.67 17.11
CA GLU A 544 8.07 9.11 18.02
C GLU A 544 8.67 10.19 18.91
N ALA A 545 8.99 11.35 18.31
CA ALA A 545 9.46 12.51 19.06
C ALA A 545 8.40 13.02 20.05
N ALA A 546 7.12 13.09 19.66
CA ALA A 546 6.02 13.44 20.55
C ALA A 546 5.86 12.42 21.70
N SER A 547 6.01 11.13 21.41
CA SER A 547 6.00 10.07 22.43
C SER A 547 7.15 10.20 23.44
N LYS A 548 8.35 10.62 22.99
CA LYS A 548 9.48 10.96 23.88
C LYS A 548 9.12 12.15 24.77
N MET A 549 8.54 13.23 24.19
CA MET A 549 8.11 14.39 24.96
C MET A 549 7.13 14.01 26.07
N LEU A 550 6.14 13.17 25.76
CA LEU A 550 5.15 12.69 26.74
C LEU A 550 5.77 11.78 27.80
N ARG A 551 6.60 10.81 27.38
CA ARG A 551 7.23 9.82 28.30
C ARG A 551 8.15 10.47 29.33
N TYR A 552 8.88 11.49 28.92
CA TYR A 552 9.85 12.18 29.78
C TYR A 552 9.32 13.50 30.38
N ASP A 553 8.04 13.81 30.15
CA ASP A 553 7.39 15.07 30.55
C ASP A 553 8.18 16.31 30.16
N ILE A 554 8.66 16.34 28.91
CA ILE A 554 9.42 17.45 28.35
C ILE A 554 8.68 18.06 27.16
N GLY A 555 8.77 19.38 27.02
CA GLY A 555 8.10 20.08 25.92
C GLY A 555 8.97 20.29 24.69
N ARG A 556 10.23 19.82 24.69
CA ARG A 556 11.23 20.16 23.68
C ARG A 556 12.29 19.08 23.56
N LEU A 557 12.78 18.90 22.33
CA LEU A 557 13.84 17.95 22.01
C LEU A 557 14.89 18.63 21.14
N PRO A 558 16.17 18.61 21.55
CA PRO A 558 17.27 18.87 20.62
C PRO A 558 17.25 17.83 19.51
N VAL A 559 17.41 18.27 18.27
CA VAL A 559 17.57 17.40 17.10
C VAL A 559 19.05 17.31 16.79
N VAL A 560 19.61 16.08 16.80
CA VAL A 560 21.04 15.86 16.69
C VAL A 560 21.40 14.94 15.54
N GLU A 561 22.66 14.95 15.10
CA GLU A 561 23.15 13.97 14.13
C GLU A 561 23.25 12.58 14.78
N ARG A 562 22.91 11.51 14.02
CA ARG A 562 23.04 10.13 14.54
C ARG A 562 24.48 9.73 14.84
N ALA A 563 25.43 10.29 14.07
CA ALA A 563 26.86 10.01 14.24
C ALA A 563 27.43 10.66 15.51
N ASP A 564 26.91 11.82 15.93
CA ASP A 564 27.35 12.55 17.11
C ASP A 564 26.18 13.25 17.80
N GLN A 565 25.74 12.70 18.93
CA GLN A 565 24.62 13.24 19.72
C GLN A 565 24.91 14.62 20.37
N ARG A 566 26.15 15.08 20.34
CA ARG A 566 26.52 16.41 20.81
C ARG A 566 26.37 17.48 19.72
N LYS A 567 26.24 17.08 18.44
CA LYS A 567 26.07 17.99 17.33
C LYS A 567 24.59 18.26 17.08
N ALA A 568 24.10 19.38 17.59
CA ALA A 568 22.73 19.82 17.35
C ALA A 568 22.58 20.34 15.90
N VAL A 569 21.55 19.86 15.19
CA VAL A 569 21.20 20.26 13.80
C VAL A 569 19.83 20.93 13.73
N GLY A 570 19.08 20.93 14.82
CA GLY A 570 17.76 21.53 14.90
C GLY A 570 17.18 21.49 16.30
N TYR A 571 15.99 22.01 16.41
CA TYR A 571 15.24 22.08 17.65
C TYR A 571 13.76 21.81 17.38
N LEU A 572 13.15 20.92 18.15
CA LEU A 572 11.74 20.56 18.01
C LEU A 572 10.99 20.89 19.32
N GLY A 573 10.13 21.89 19.28
CA GLY A 573 9.22 22.23 20.38
C GLY A 573 7.80 21.66 20.17
N ARG A 574 6.94 21.77 21.19
CA ARG A 574 5.50 21.41 21.08
C ARG A 574 4.82 22.20 19.97
N SER A 575 5.19 23.45 19.76
CA SER A 575 4.72 24.28 18.65
C SER A 575 5.06 23.66 17.28
N GLY A 576 6.26 23.12 17.11
CA GLY A 576 6.69 22.41 15.90
C GLY A 576 5.86 21.16 15.63
N VAL A 577 5.57 20.36 16.67
CA VAL A 577 4.70 19.18 16.58
C VAL A 577 3.28 19.58 16.14
N MET A 578 2.72 20.64 16.75
CA MET A 578 1.39 21.14 16.38
C MET A 578 1.38 21.78 14.98
N ALA A 579 2.44 22.50 14.62
CA ALA A 579 2.59 23.06 13.27
C ALA A 579 2.70 21.97 12.20
N ALA A 580 3.35 20.83 12.48
CA ALA A 580 3.37 19.68 11.59
C ALA A 580 1.96 19.17 11.30
N ARG A 581 1.13 19.04 12.34
CA ARG A 581 -0.28 18.62 12.20
C ARG A 581 -1.08 19.63 11.37
N LEU A 582 -0.90 20.92 11.64
CA LEU A 582 -1.62 21.99 10.95
C LEU A 582 -1.19 22.09 9.47
N ARG A 583 0.13 22.03 9.17
CA ARG A 583 0.65 22.06 7.80
C ARG A 583 0.10 20.90 6.98
N ARG A 584 0.10 19.70 7.53
CA ARG A 584 -0.44 18.52 6.84
C ARG A 584 -1.93 18.68 6.57
N PHE A 585 -2.68 19.15 7.57
CA PHE A 585 -4.10 19.45 7.41
C PHE A 585 -4.33 20.49 6.31
N GLN A 586 -3.56 21.59 6.30
CA GLN A 586 -3.66 22.60 5.25
C GLN A 586 -3.31 22.06 3.87
N ASP A 587 -2.22 21.29 3.76
CA ASP A 587 -1.80 20.66 2.50
C ASP A 587 -2.85 19.72 1.92
N GLU A 588 -3.60 19.01 2.76
CA GLU A 588 -4.67 18.10 2.33
C GLU A 588 -5.92 18.82 1.82
N TYR A 589 -6.22 20.01 2.34
CA TYR A 589 -7.46 20.75 2.03
C TYR A 589 -7.27 21.94 1.11
N VAL A 590 -6.05 22.26 0.67
CA VAL A 590 -5.81 23.29 -0.35
C VAL A 590 -6.13 22.72 -1.74
N ARG A 591 -6.89 23.48 -2.55
CA ARG A 591 -7.16 23.11 -3.93
C ARG A 591 -5.97 23.42 -4.81
N GLU A 592 -5.47 22.38 -5.47
CA GLU A 592 -4.40 22.52 -6.44
C GLU A 592 -4.97 22.91 -7.82
N PRO A 593 -4.25 23.73 -8.62
CA PRO A 593 -4.68 24.07 -9.98
C PRO A 593 -4.76 22.80 -10.83
N GLY A 594 -5.88 22.62 -11.54
CA GLY A 594 -6.05 21.54 -12.51
C GLY A 594 -5.49 21.91 -13.87
N TRP A 595 -5.47 20.95 -14.82
CA TRP A 595 -5.01 21.17 -16.19
C TRP A 595 -5.94 22.07 -17.01
N PHE A 596 -7.23 22.11 -16.66
CA PHE A 596 -8.19 22.99 -17.31
C PHE A 596 -8.21 24.37 -16.64
N PRO A 597 -8.04 25.48 -17.39
CA PRO A 597 -8.12 26.82 -16.83
C PRO A 597 -9.52 27.06 -16.25
N ARG A 598 -9.59 27.61 -15.06
CA ARG A 598 -10.84 28.10 -14.50
C ARG A 598 -11.34 29.23 -15.41
N LYS A 599 -12.53 29.08 -16.01
CA LYS A 599 -13.21 30.26 -16.59
C LYS A 599 -13.25 31.32 -15.49
N ALA A 600 -12.62 32.47 -15.73
CA ALA A 600 -12.69 33.60 -14.82
C ALA A 600 -14.17 33.83 -14.51
N SER A 601 -14.54 33.74 -13.23
CA SER A 601 -15.85 34.16 -12.80
C SER A 601 -15.96 35.63 -13.20
N LEU A 602 -16.86 35.95 -14.12
CA LEU A 602 -17.28 37.31 -14.37
C LEU A 602 -17.60 37.92 -13.02
N ASN A 603 -16.73 38.82 -12.55
CA ASN A 603 -17.01 39.68 -11.43
C ASN A 603 -18.25 40.50 -11.78
N VAL A 604 -19.40 40.05 -11.36
CA VAL A 604 -20.61 40.87 -11.26
C VAL A 604 -20.47 41.66 -9.95
N SER A 605 -19.44 42.55 -9.90
CA SER A 605 -19.37 43.64 -8.97
C SER A 605 -19.61 44.95 -9.74
N GLY A 606 -20.87 45.18 -10.07
CA GLY A 606 -21.24 46.36 -10.78
C GLY A 606 -22.74 46.43 -11.02
N LEU A 607 -23.53 46.40 -9.95
CA LEU A 607 -24.86 47.04 -9.94
C LEU A 607 -25.20 47.37 -8.49
N LYS A 608 -25.39 48.65 -8.30
CA LYS A 608 -25.71 49.38 -7.09
C LYS A 608 -26.81 48.78 -6.24
#